data_586cd2041b43433dfbbac9bf2ec4333c
#
_entry.id   586cd2041b43433dfbbac9bf2ec4333c
#
_cell.length_a   1.000
_cell.length_b   1.000
_cell.length_c   1.000
_cell.angle_alpha   90.00
_cell.angle_beta   90.00
_cell.angle_gamma   90.00
#
_symmetry.space_group_name_H-M   'P 1'
#
loop_
_entity.id
_entity.type
_entity.pdbx_description
1 polymer ?
#
loop_
_entity_poly.entity_id
_entity_poly.type
_entity_poly.pdbx_seq_one_letter_code
_entity_poly.pdbx_strand_id
1 'polypeptide(L)'
;MRRIQISFLLCLVVSFAFSLFAQDTKELILLQTSDVHSRIEPVNQKGDRNYNEGGFVRRATFLEQFRKEHDNVLLFDCGDISQGTPYYNMFQGEVEIKLMNEMGYDAMTIGNHEFDFDVDNMERIFKMANFPVVCANYNLDATVLKDIVKPYVVLEKYGLRIGVFGLGTQPEGMIQANKCEGVVYEDPVRVSNEIAALLKD
;
A
#
# COMPACT_ATOMS: atom_id res chain seq x y z
N MET A 1 31.70 -20.04 53.28
CA MET A 1 31.51 -20.73 51.99
C MET A 1 30.04 -20.94 51.62
N ARG A 2 29.14 -21.41 52.49
CA ARG A 2 27.70 -21.62 52.17
C ARG A 2 26.96 -20.32 51.72
N ARG A 3 27.23 -19.14 52.29
CA ARG A 3 26.57 -17.87 51.95
C ARG A 3 26.95 -17.35 50.54
N ILE A 4 28.19 -17.60 50.11
CA ILE A 4 28.66 -17.19 48.77
C ILE A 4 28.02 -18.06 47.69
N GLN A 5 27.83 -19.37 47.96
CA GLN A 5 27.16 -20.27 47.03
C GLN A 5 25.69 -19.95 46.83
N ILE A 6 24.97 -19.54 47.90
CA ILE A 6 23.54 -19.14 47.79
C ILE A 6 23.41 -17.83 47.00
N SER A 7 24.30 -16.86 47.20
CA SER A 7 24.28 -15.60 46.44
C SER A 7 24.55 -15.82 44.93
N PHE A 8 25.48 -16.73 44.62
CA PHE A 8 25.79 -17.07 43.22
C PHE A 8 24.61 -17.79 42.53
N LEU A 9 23.96 -18.70 43.27
CA LEU A 9 22.78 -19.40 42.76
C LEU A 9 21.59 -18.44 42.54
N LEU A 10 21.39 -17.48 43.44
CA LEU A 10 20.33 -16.48 43.32
C LEU A 10 20.57 -15.53 42.12
N CYS A 11 21.81 -15.09 41.88
CA CYS A 11 22.18 -14.30 40.71
C CYS A 11 21.95 -15.09 39.39
N LEU A 12 22.27 -16.38 39.37
CA LEU A 12 22.07 -17.22 38.18
C LEU A 12 20.58 -17.41 37.86
N VAL A 13 19.73 -17.62 38.87
CA VAL A 13 18.29 -17.77 38.72
C VAL A 13 17.64 -16.45 38.25
N VAL A 14 18.08 -15.31 38.78
CA VAL A 14 17.58 -13.99 38.36
C VAL A 14 18.02 -13.69 36.91
N SER A 15 19.26 -14.01 36.51
CA SER A 15 19.72 -13.84 35.14
C SER A 15 18.92 -14.71 34.14
N PHE A 16 18.58 -15.95 34.54
CA PHE A 16 17.77 -16.85 33.72
C PHE A 16 16.30 -16.40 33.60
N ALA A 17 15.75 -15.78 34.66
CA ALA A 17 14.40 -15.24 34.65
C ALA A 17 14.27 -14.01 33.72
N PHE A 18 15.29 -13.17 33.62
CA PHE A 18 15.31 -12.05 32.68
C PHE A 18 15.38 -12.48 31.20
N SER A 19 16.01 -13.60 30.90
CA SER A 19 16.07 -14.14 29.53
C SER A 19 14.73 -14.73 29.06
N LEU A 20 13.79 -15.03 29.95
CA LEU A 20 12.47 -15.56 29.64
C LEU A 20 11.46 -14.47 29.23
N PHE A 21 11.80 -13.20 29.39
CA PHE A 21 10.97 -12.06 29.01
C PHE A 21 11.50 -11.29 27.79
N ALA A 22 12.50 -11.82 27.08
CA ALA A 22 12.88 -11.26 25.78
C ALA A 22 11.73 -11.53 24.81
N GLN A 23 10.87 -10.53 24.64
CA GLN A 23 9.84 -10.55 23.62
C GLN A 23 10.57 -10.54 22.27
N ASP A 24 10.34 -11.56 21.46
CA ASP A 24 10.87 -11.61 20.10
C ASP A 24 10.18 -10.52 19.27
N THR A 25 10.84 -9.39 19.12
CA THR A 25 10.31 -8.25 18.36
C THR A 25 10.67 -8.42 16.88
N LYS A 26 9.68 -8.34 16.03
CA LYS A 26 9.87 -8.31 14.58
C LYS A 26 9.77 -6.88 14.09
N GLU A 27 10.74 -6.43 13.33
CA GLU A 27 10.69 -5.15 12.63
C GLU A 27 10.00 -5.36 11.28
N LEU A 28 9.08 -4.46 10.95
CA LEU A 28 8.41 -4.39 9.67
C LEU A 28 8.52 -2.96 9.14
N ILE A 29 9.09 -2.80 7.95
CA ILE A 29 9.26 -1.51 7.31
C ILE A 29 8.13 -1.32 6.29
N LEU A 30 7.38 -0.24 6.44
CA LEU A 30 6.31 0.13 5.52
C LEU A 30 6.79 1.32 4.68
N LEU A 31 6.88 1.12 3.38
CA LEU A 31 7.09 2.17 2.40
C LEU A 31 5.77 2.45 1.70
N GLN A 32 5.54 3.71 1.37
CA GLN A 32 4.37 4.10 0.60
C GLN A 32 4.69 5.12 -0.49
N THR A 33 3.88 5.08 -1.54
CA THR A 33 3.73 6.14 -2.53
C THR A 33 2.29 6.62 -2.57
N SER A 34 2.08 7.85 -3.01
CA SER A 34 0.78 8.47 -3.22
C SER A 34 0.91 9.56 -4.27
N ASP A 35 -0.14 9.83 -5.01
CA ASP A 35 -0.23 10.98 -5.91
C ASP A 35 0.93 11.08 -6.90
N VAL A 36 1.32 9.95 -7.47
CA VAL A 36 2.46 9.92 -8.40
C VAL A 36 2.11 10.45 -9.79
N HIS A 37 0.82 10.53 -10.11
CA HIS A 37 0.27 11.19 -11.30
C HIS A 37 1.04 10.88 -12.57
N SER A 38 1.21 9.57 -12.86
CA SER A 38 1.89 9.08 -14.07
C SER A 38 3.29 9.70 -14.30
N ARG A 39 3.97 10.13 -13.23
CA ARG A 39 5.30 10.75 -13.34
C ARG A 39 6.38 9.71 -13.59
N ILE A 40 6.34 9.12 -14.79
CA ILE A 40 7.29 8.10 -15.25
C ILE A 40 8.70 8.68 -15.35
N GLU A 41 8.81 9.84 -16.01
CA GLU A 41 10.06 10.58 -16.16
C GLU A 41 10.34 11.49 -14.95
N PRO A 42 11.60 11.80 -14.67
CA PRO A 42 11.93 12.87 -13.73
C PRO A 42 11.32 14.21 -14.15
N VAL A 43 11.16 15.12 -13.19
CA VAL A 43 10.71 16.49 -13.47
C VAL A 43 11.71 17.17 -14.42
N ASN A 44 11.29 17.49 -15.64
CA ASN A 44 12.17 18.02 -16.69
C ASN A 44 12.01 19.53 -16.94
N GLN A 45 11.08 20.21 -16.23
CA GLN A 45 10.86 21.63 -16.36
C GLN A 45 11.97 22.42 -15.65
N LYS A 46 12.82 23.09 -16.42
CA LYS A 46 13.88 23.95 -15.88
C LYS A 46 13.28 25.11 -15.07
N GLY A 47 13.80 25.29 -13.85
CA GLY A 47 13.30 26.30 -12.91
C GLY A 47 12.25 25.77 -11.91
N ASP A 48 11.74 24.55 -12.08
CA ASP A 48 10.99 23.87 -11.05
C ASP A 48 11.92 23.51 -9.87
N ARG A 49 11.42 23.64 -8.65
CA ARG A 49 12.18 23.30 -7.43
C ARG A 49 12.60 21.82 -7.39
N ASN A 50 11.82 20.96 -8.03
CA ASN A 50 12.06 19.52 -8.10
C ASN A 50 12.71 19.12 -9.44
N TYR A 51 13.32 20.07 -10.17
CA TYR A 51 13.96 19.79 -11.45
C TYR A 51 14.94 18.61 -11.35
N ASN A 52 14.78 17.67 -12.27
CA ASN A 52 15.56 16.44 -12.33
C ASN A 52 15.37 15.50 -11.13
N GLU A 53 14.25 15.58 -10.39
CA GLU A 53 13.90 14.67 -9.31
C GLU A 53 12.76 13.73 -9.70
N GLY A 54 12.54 12.67 -8.92
CA GLY A 54 11.49 11.69 -9.12
C GLY A 54 11.73 10.74 -10.30
N GLY A 55 10.63 10.22 -10.84
CA GLY A 55 10.61 9.23 -11.91
C GLY A 55 10.66 7.78 -11.42
N PHE A 56 10.01 6.90 -12.19
CA PHE A 56 9.87 5.49 -11.81
C PHE A 56 11.21 4.73 -11.82
N VAL A 57 12.12 5.05 -12.74
CA VAL A 57 13.45 4.39 -12.82
C VAL A 57 14.25 4.62 -11.55
N ARG A 58 14.26 5.86 -11.03
CA ARG A 58 14.96 6.17 -9.77
C ARG A 58 14.28 5.52 -8.57
N ARG A 59 12.95 5.50 -8.56
CA ARG A 59 12.20 4.80 -7.52
C ARG A 59 12.53 3.31 -7.51
N ALA A 60 12.55 2.66 -8.69
CA ALA A 60 12.93 1.25 -8.81
C ALA A 60 14.35 0.99 -8.30
N THR A 61 15.31 1.85 -8.67
CA THR A 61 16.71 1.75 -8.19
C THR A 61 16.78 1.90 -6.66
N PHE A 62 16.07 2.90 -6.11
CA PHE A 62 15.99 3.08 -4.66
C PHE A 62 15.43 1.85 -3.95
N LEU A 63 14.30 1.32 -4.44
CA LEU A 63 13.65 0.14 -3.86
C LEU A 63 14.54 -1.09 -3.92
N GLU A 64 15.24 -1.31 -5.04
CA GLU A 64 16.18 -2.41 -5.18
C GLU A 64 17.33 -2.31 -4.17
N GLN A 65 17.92 -1.14 -4.00
CA GLN A 65 19.00 -0.91 -3.03
C GLN A 65 18.48 -1.04 -1.61
N PHE A 66 17.35 -0.41 -1.30
CA PHE A 66 16.76 -0.44 0.04
C PHE A 66 16.43 -1.86 0.49
N ARG A 67 15.87 -2.69 -0.38
CA ARG A 67 15.56 -4.10 -0.10
C ARG A 67 16.79 -5.01 0.04
N LYS A 68 17.98 -4.58 -0.42
CA LYS A 68 19.25 -5.27 -0.15
C LYS A 68 19.80 -4.98 1.25
N GLU A 69 19.45 -3.82 1.80
CA GLU A 69 19.94 -3.34 3.09
C GLU A 69 18.94 -3.60 4.23
N HIS A 70 17.67 -3.84 3.89
CA HIS A 70 16.58 -4.01 4.85
C HIS A 70 15.74 -5.23 4.52
N ASP A 71 15.51 -6.05 5.53
CA ASP A 71 14.55 -7.15 5.49
C ASP A 71 13.15 -6.64 5.85
N ASN A 72 12.13 -7.46 5.55
CA ASN A 72 10.73 -7.22 5.96
C ASN A 72 10.15 -5.90 5.47
N VAL A 73 10.39 -5.54 4.20
CA VAL A 73 9.87 -4.33 3.57
C VAL A 73 8.57 -4.62 2.85
N LEU A 74 7.52 -3.85 3.14
CA LEU A 74 6.27 -3.80 2.40
C LEU A 74 6.16 -2.46 1.67
N LEU A 75 5.61 -2.48 0.46
CA LEU A 75 5.43 -1.31 -0.39
C LEU A 75 3.97 -1.17 -0.80
N PHE A 76 3.35 -0.05 -0.44
CA PHE A 76 1.97 0.27 -0.75
C PHE A 76 1.86 1.51 -1.63
N ASP A 77 0.75 1.60 -2.38
CA ASP A 77 0.35 2.83 -3.05
C ASP A 77 -1.00 3.31 -2.53
N CYS A 78 -1.10 4.61 -2.25
CA CYS A 78 -2.29 5.23 -1.68
C CYS A 78 -3.23 5.84 -2.73
N GLY A 79 -3.05 5.50 -4.01
CA GLY A 79 -3.89 5.97 -5.11
C GLY A 79 -3.32 7.18 -5.84
N ASP A 80 -4.06 7.64 -6.83
CA ASP A 80 -3.69 8.68 -7.78
C ASP A 80 -2.37 8.35 -8.52
N ILE A 81 -2.27 7.09 -8.99
CA ILE A 81 -1.19 6.70 -9.92
C ILE A 81 -1.44 7.31 -11.30
N SER A 82 -2.67 7.61 -11.60
CA SER A 82 -3.24 8.08 -12.86
C SER A 82 -3.11 9.59 -13.04
N GLN A 83 -3.30 10.06 -14.29
CA GLN A 83 -3.31 11.46 -14.68
C GLN A 83 -1.93 12.13 -14.77
N GLY A 84 -1.87 13.24 -15.51
CA GLY A 84 -0.81 14.27 -15.42
C GLY A 84 0.28 14.18 -16.49
N THR A 85 0.41 13.10 -17.26
CA THR A 85 1.46 12.99 -18.27
C THR A 85 0.97 12.42 -19.60
N PRO A 86 1.72 12.60 -20.70
CA PRO A 86 1.41 11.96 -21.98
C PRO A 86 1.33 10.42 -21.91
N TYR A 87 2.06 9.78 -21.01
CA TYR A 87 1.98 8.33 -20.80
C TYR A 87 0.57 7.90 -20.41
N TYR A 88 -0.02 8.59 -19.44
CA TYR A 88 -1.39 8.30 -19.03
C TYR A 88 -2.40 8.56 -20.15
N ASN A 89 -2.26 9.66 -20.88
CA ASN A 89 -3.15 9.98 -22.00
C ASN A 89 -3.11 8.93 -23.13
N MET A 90 -1.94 8.32 -23.35
CA MET A 90 -1.74 7.32 -24.41
C MET A 90 -2.07 5.90 -23.94
N PHE A 91 -1.74 5.54 -22.70
CA PHE A 91 -1.77 4.16 -22.21
C PHE A 91 -2.77 3.94 -21.06
N GLN A 92 -3.41 5.02 -20.58
CA GLN A 92 -4.53 4.98 -19.63
C GLN A 92 -4.24 4.15 -18.36
N GLY A 93 -3.04 4.28 -17.79
CA GLY A 93 -2.62 3.60 -16.56
C GLY A 93 -1.91 2.26 -16.77
N GLU A 94 -1.84 1.73 -17.97
CA GLU A 94 -1.19 0.44 -18.23
C GLU A 94 0.32 0.46 -17.92
N VAL A 95 1.00 1.55 -18.27
CA VAL A 95 2.45 1.70 -18.02
C VAL A 95 2.73 1.74 -16.53
N GLU A 96 1.93 2.50 -15.79
CA GLU A 96 2.02 2.67 -14.35
C GLU A 96 1.90 1.32 -13.64
N ILE A 97 0.83 0.56 -13.91
CA ILE A 97 0.60 -0.77 -13.30
C ILE A 97 1.74 -1.75 -13.64
N LYS A 98 2.20 -1.79 -14.90
CA LYS A 98 3.32 -2.67 -15.28
C LYS A 98 4.60 -2.33 -14.53
N LEU A 99 4.91 -1.04 -14.38
CA LEU A 99 6.09 -0.61 -13.62
C LEU A 99 5.92 -0.88 -12.11
N MET A 100 4.73 -0.76 -11.57
CA MET A 100 4.44 -1.11 -10.18
C MET A 100 4.59 -2.63 -9.94
N ASN A 101 4.19 -3.47 -10.90
CA ASN A 101 4.44 -4.91 -10.86
C ASN A 101 5.95 -5.22 -10.77
N GLU A 102 6.76 -4.59 -11.62
CA GLU A 102 8.22 -4.76 -11.61
C GLU A 102 8.86 -4.26 -10.30
N MET A 103 8.33 -3.20 -9.71
CA MET A 103 8.79 -2.69 -8.43
C MET A 103 8.31 -3.52 -7.24
N GLY A 104 7.40 -4.47 -7.42
CA GLY A 104 6.91 -5.37 -6.38
C GLY A 104 6.11 -4.65 -5.31
N TYR A 105 5.07 -3.92 -5.70
CA TYR A 105 4.07 -3.41 -4.76
C TYR A 105 3.31 -4.55 -4.09
N ASP A 106 2.94 -4.37 -2.83
CA ASP A 106 2.24 -5.38 -2.02
C ASP A 106 0.72 -5.17 -2.00
N ALA A 107 0.26 -3.93 -2.15
CA ALA A 107 -1.12 -3.55 -2.40
C ALA A 107 -1.22 -2.09 -2.84
N MET A 108 -2.38 -1.71 -3.41
CA MET A 108 -2.74 -0.32 -3.65
C MET A 108 -4.20 -0.06 -3.25
N THR A 109 -4.54 1.21 -3.02
CA THR A 109 -5.92 1.68 -2.96
C THR A 109 -6.26 2.57 -4.14
N ILE A 110 -7.52 3.04 -4.20
CA ILE A 110 -8.06 3.83 -5.29
C ILE A 110 -8.10 5.31 -4.86
N GLY A 111 -7.50 6.19 -5.64
CA GLY A 111 -7.65 7.63 -5.54
C GLY A 111 -8.78 8.16 -6.44
N ASN A 112 -8.91 9.47 -6.56
CA ASN A 112 -9.94 10.06 -7.42
C ASN A 112 -9.56 10.02 -8.91
N HIS A 113 -8.28 10.08 -9.24
CA HIS A 113 -7.82 10.09 -10.63
C HIS A 113 -7.82 8.72 -11.31
N GLU A 114 -7.96 7.62 -10.58
CA GLU A 114 -8.23 6.32 -11.21
C GLU A 114 -9.54 6.34 -12.00
N PHE A 115 -10.49 7.20 -11.63
CA PHE A 115 -11.77 7.38 -12.33
C PHE A 115 -11.71 8.27 -13.58
N ASP A 116 -10.58 8.88 -13.92
CA ASP A 116 -10.48 9.86 -15.00
C ASP A 116 -10.94 9.33 -16.37
N PHE A 117 -10.73 8.05 -16.67
CA PHE A 117 -11.34 7.41 -17.82
C PHE A 117 -12.71 6.82 -17.47
N ASP A 118 -12.82 5.86 -16.60
CA ASP A 118 -14.04 5.28 -16.03
C ASP A 118 -13.72 3.96 -15.28
N VAL A 119 -14.77 3.31 -14.75
CA VAL A 119 -14.65 2.02 -14.06
C VAL A 119 -14.24 0.87 -14.99
N ASP A 120 -14.58 0.94 -16.28
CA ASP A 120 -14.19 -0.08 -17.27
C ASP A 120 -12.68 -0.04 -17.53
N ASN A 121 -12.10 1.16 -17.59
CA ASN A 121 -10.65 1.31 -17.68
C ASN A 121 -9.96 0.82 -16.39
N MET A 122 -10.52 1.12 -15.23
CA MET A 122 -10.00 0.59 -13.96
C MET A 122 -10.01 -0.94 -13.97
N GLU A 123 -11.10 -1.57 -14.43
CA GLU A 123 -11.15 -3.02 -14.59
C GLU A 123 -9.98 -3.54 -15.45
N ARG A 124 -9.78 -2.90 -16.59
CA ARG A 124 -8.73 -3.29 -17.55
C ARG A 124 -7.34 -3.24 -16.92
N ILE A 125 -7.00 -2.14 -16.25
CA ILE A 125 -5.65 -1.96 -15.68
C ILE A 125 -5.45 -2.77 -14.38
N PHE A 126 -6.46 -2.88 -13.52
CA PHE A 126 -6.35 -3.62 -12.27
C PHE A 126 -6.23 -5.13 -12.50
N LYS A 127 -6.79 -5.66 -13.59
CA LYS A 127 -6.54 -7.05 -14.02
C LYS A 127 -5.09 -7.33 -14.42
N MET A 128 -4.29 -6.31 -14.71
CA MET A 128 -2.87 -6.44 -15.01
C MET A 128 -2.01 -6.39 -13.74
N ALA A 129 -2.55 -5.97 -12.60
CA ALA A 129 -1.80 -5.87 -11.36
C ALA A 129 -1.48 -7.25 -10.77
N ASN A 130 -0.23 -7.45 -10.34
CA ASN A 130 0.24 -8.64 -9.64
C ASN A 130 0.03 -8.53 -8.11
N PHE A 131 -0.57 -7.46 -7.67
CA PHE A 131 -0.85 -7.12 -6.29
C PHE A 131 -2.33 -6.78 -6.11
N PRO A 132 -2.90 -6.96 -4.93
CA PRO A 132 -4.30 -6.64 -4.67
C PRO A 132 -4.56 -5.14 -4.71
N VAL A 133 -5.72 -4.77 -5.29
CA VAL A 133 -6.31 -3.45 -5.17
C VAL A 133 -7.39 -3.52 -4.09
N VAL A 134 -7.30 -2.65 -3.09
CA VAL A 134 -8.19 -2.66 -1.93
C VAL A 134 -8.89 -1.32 -1.73
N CYS A 135 -10.21 -1.36 -1.51
CA CYS A 135 -10.98 -0.18 -1.11
C CYS A 135 -12.21 -0.63 -0.31
N ALA A 136 -12.24 -0.29 0.96
CA ALA A 136 -13.28 -0.78 1.87
C ALA A 136 -14.56 0.07 1.86
N ASN A 137 -14.45 1.36 1.57
CA ASN A 137 -15.57 2.30 1.65
C ASN A 137 -16.22 2.63 0.31
N TYR A 138 -15.91 1.85 -0.73
CA TYR A 138 -16.68 1.84 -1.97
C TYR A 138 -17.44 0.52 -2.10
N ASN A 139 -18.76 0.57 -2.05
CA ASN A 139 -19.55 -0.56 -2.49
C ASN A 139 -19.55 -0.57 -4.03
N LEU A 140 -18.97 -1.62 -4.59
CA LEU A 140 -18.74 -1.79 -6.03
C LEU A 140 -19.63 -2.87 -6.63
N ASP A 141 -20.63 -3.36 -5.92
CA ASP A 141 -21.49 -4.49 -6.33
C ASP A 141 -22.22 -4.27 -7.66
N ALA A 142 -22.51 -3.01 -7.99
CA ALA A 142 -23.15 -2.62 -9.23
C ALA A 142 -22.15 -2.24 -10.35
N THR A 143 -20.87 -2.53 -10.18
CA THR A 143 -19.81 -2.19 -11.14
C THR A 143 -19.05 -3.42 -11.64
N VAL A 144 -18.27 -3.24 -12.70
CA VAL A 144 -17.34 -4.26 -13.21
C VAL A 144 -16.18 -4.57 -12.25
N LEU A 145 -15.98 -3.73 -11.23
CA LEU A 145 -14.90 -3.84 -10.25
C LEU A 145 -15.21 -4.79 -9.08
N LYS A 146 -16.44 -5.27 -8.95
CA LYS A 146 -16.94 -6.08 -7.84
C LYS A 146 -16.02 -7.24 -7.43
N ASP A 147 -15.49 -7.97 -8.40
CA ASP A 147 -14.66 -9.15 -8.13
C ASP A 147 -13.16 -8.84 -8.15
N ILE A 148 -12.77 -7.64 -8.53
CA ILE A 148 -11.38 -7.21 -8.72
C ILE A 148 -10.87 -6.45 -7.50
N VAL A 149 -11.61 -5.43 -7.08
CA VAL A 149 -11.28 -4.65 -5.88
C VAL A 149 -11.87 -5.33 -4.66
N LYS A 150 -11.04 -5.51 -3.64
CA LYS A 150 -11.45 -6.16 -2.39
C LYS A 150 -11.58 -5.12 -1.27
N PRO A 151 -12.47 -5.30 -0.29
CA PRO A 151 -12.52 -4.40 0.86
C PRO A 151 -11.23 -4.45 1.68
N TYR A 152 -10.59 -5.60 1.77
CA TYR A 152 -9.32 -5.82 2.46
C TYR A 152 -8.61 -7.06 1.91
N VAL A 153 -7.36 -7.24 2.28
CA VAL A 153 -6.55 -8.45 2.05
C VAL A 153 -5.75 -8.78 3.30
N VAL A 154 -5.46 -10.06 3.50
CA VAL A 154 -4.49 -10.51 4.51
C VAL A 154 -3.24 -10.99 3.77
N LEU A 155 -2.15 -10.28 3.96
CA LEU A 155 -0.84 -10.65 3.43
C LEU A 155 -0.14 -11.56 4.43
N GLU A 156 0.39 -12.68 3.95
CA GLU A 156 1.24 -13.59 4.74
C GLU A 156 2.69 -13.35 4.36
N LYS A 157 3.37 -12.49 5.12
CA LYS A 157 4.75 -12.10 4.84
C LYS A 157 5.58 -12.07 6.11
N TYR A 158 6.83 -12.48 6.00
CA TYR A 158 7.82 -12.43 7.08
C TYR A 158 7.39 -13.16 8.36
N GLY A 159 6.55 -14.18 8.20
CA GLY A 159 5.97 -14.93 9.32
C GLY A 159 4.93 -14.10 10.12
N LEU A 160 4.35 -13.11 9.51
CA LEU A 160 3.25 -12.29 10.03
C LEU A 160 2.02 -12.41 9.11
N ARG A 161 0.84 -12.31 9.73
CA ARG A 161 -0.43 -12.08 9.03
C ARG A 161 -0.75 -10.59 9.14
N ILE A 162 -0.80 -9.90 8.02
CA ILE A 162 -0.92 -8.44 7.96
C ILE A 162 -2.22 -8.10 7.22
N GLY A 163 -3.22 -7.62 7.95
CA GLY A 163 -4.46 -7.12 7.37
C GLY A 163 -4.23 -5.75 6.73
N VAL A 164 -4.62 -5.62 5.48
CA VAL A 164 -4.47 -4.37 4.70
C VAL A 164 -5.81 -4.01 4.09
N PHE A 165 -6.27 -2.79 4.29
CA PHE A 165 -7.42 -2.22 3.61
C PHE A 165 -7.13 -0.80 3.17
N GLY A 166 -7.84 -0.35 2.14
CA GLY A 166 -7.76 1.02 1.63
C GLY A 166 -9.06 1.78 1.86
N LEU A 167 -8.98 3.10 1.85
CA LEU A 167 -10.11 4.00 1.86
C LEU A 167 -10.00 4.95 0.69
N GLY A 168 -11.07 5.04 -0.11
CA GLY A 168 -11.21 5.99 -1.21
C GLY A 168 -11.79 7.33 -0.73
N THR A 169 -11.56 8.38 -1.49
CA THR A 169 -12.11 9.71 -1.23
C THR A 169 -13.60 9.78 -1.60
N GLN A 170 -14.31 10.78 -1.07
CA GLN A 170 -15.70 11.02 -1.47
C GLN A 170 -15.77 11.43 -2.94
N PRO A 171 -16.54 10.72 -3.80
CA PRO A 171 -16.61 11.04 -5.21
C PRO A 171 -17.30 12.39 -5.51
N GLU A 172 -18.30 12.75 -4.71
CA GLU A 172 -19.08 13.98 -4.93
C GLU A 172 -18.20 15.23 -4.91
N GLY A 173 -18.25 16.00 -5.99
CA GLY A 173 -17.44 17.21 -6.16
C GLY A 173 -16.00 17.00 -6.64
N MET A 174 -15.50 15.75 -6.67
CA MET A 174 -14.16 15.42 -7.13
C MET A 174 -14.15 14.56 -8.40
N ILE A 175 -15.13 13.67 -8.55
CA ILE A 175 -15.23 12.73 -9.67
C ILE A 175 -16.50 13.04 -10.44
N GLN A 176 -16.43 13.03 -11.77
CA GLN A 176 -17.62 13.20 -12.61
C GLN A 176 -18.56 12.00 -12.40
N ALA A 177 -19.86 12.26 -12.21
CA ALA A 177 -20.84 11.24 -11.88
C ALA A 177 -20.89 10.06 -12.89
N ASN A 178 -20.73 10.36 -14.18
CA ASN A 178 -20.71 9.35 -15.25
C ASN A 178 -19.42 8.49 -15.25
N LYS A 179 -18.40 8.87 -14.49
CA LYS A 179 -17.14 8.13 -14.37
C LYS A 179 -17.13 7.15 -13.18
N CYS A 180 -18.01 7.37 -12.22
CA CYS A 180 -18.17 6.52 -11.05
C CYS A 180 -19.59 5.92 -10.93
N GLU A 181 -20.25 5.70 -12.08
CA GLU A 181 -21.59 5.10 -12.09
C GLU A 181 -21.59 3.72 -11.43
N GLY A 182 -22.55 3.49 -10.55
CA GLY A 182 -22.67 2.25 -9.78
C GLY A 182 -21.78 2.17 -8.53
N VAL A 183 -20.88 3.12 -8.30
CA VAL A 183 -20.07 3.20 -7.09
C VAL A 183 -20.88 3.86 -5.98
N VAL A 184 -21.04 3.19 -4.84
CA VAL A 184 -21.68 3.77 -3.66
C VAL A 184 -20.63 4.04 -2.59
N TYR A 185 -20.50 5.32 -2.23
CA TYR A 185 -19.60 5.75 -1.16
C TYR A 185 -20.21 5.51 0.22
N GLU A 186 -19.42 4.91 1.09
CA GLU A 186 -19.77 4.65 2.46
C GLU A 186 -18.90 5.45 3.43
N ASP A 187 -19.42 5.73 4.62
CA ASP A 187 -18.70 6.49 5.65
C ASP A 187 -17.37 5.80 6.01
N PRO A 188 -16.22 6.44 5.75
CA PRO A 188 -14.90 5.81 5.91
C PRO A 188 -14.58 5.50 7.37
N VAL A 189 -15.11 6.29 8.33
CA VAL A 189 -14.86 6.07 9.75
C VAL A 189 -15.60 4.82 10.22
N ARG A 190 -16.87 4.67 9.83
CA ARG A 190 -17.65 3.47 10.13
C ARG A 190 -16.99 2.23 9.54
N VAL A 191 -16.74 2.25 8.23
CA VAL A 191 -16.18 1.10 7.51
C VAL A 191 -14.80 0.71 8.03
N SER A 192 -13.91 1.69 8.30
CA SER A 192 -12.58 1.38 8.84
C SER A 192 -12.63 0.70 10.20
N ASN A 193 -13.57 1.11 11.08
CA ASN A 193 -13.75 0.46 12.38
C ASN A 193 -14.28 -0.98 12.24
N GLU A 194 -15.22 -1.21 11.33
CA GLU A 194 -15.76 -2.54 11.03
C GLU A 194 -14.68 -3.49 10.50
N ILE A 195 -13.91 -3.05 9.51
CA ILE A 195 -12.82 -3.85 8.93
C ILE A 195 -11.69 -4.07 9.95
N ALA A 196 -11.31 -3.04 10.71
CA ALA A 196 -10.27 -3.19 11.73
C ALA A 196 -10.69 -4.17 12.85
N ALA A 197 -11.98 -4.22 13.21
CA ALA A 197 -12.50 -5.22 14.14
C ALA A 197 -12.41 -6.64 13.54
N LEU A 198 -12.86 -6.80 12.29
CA LEU A 198 -12.83 -8.07 11.57
C LEU A 198 -11.39 -8.64 11.42
N LEU A 199 -10.40 -7.77 11.19
CA LEU A 199 -9.01 -8.18 10.99
C LEU A 199 -8.25 -8.49 12.28
N LYS A 200 -8.81 -8.19 13.46
CA LYS A 200 -8.22 -8.54 14.75
C LYS A 200 -8.54 -9.95 15.21
N ASP A 201 -9.61 -10.54 14.70
CA ASP A 201 -10.05 -11.91 14.97
C ASP A 201 -9.36 -12.92 14.06
#